data_34e70460fa99cb57fe6e0cdc699290c8
#
_entry.id   34e70460fa99cb57fe6e0cdc699290c8
#
_cell.length_a   1.000
_cell.length_b   1.000
_cell.length_c   1.000
_cell.angle_alpha   90.00
_cell.angle_beta   90.00
_cell.angle_gamma   90.00
#
_symmetry.space_group_name_H-M   'P 1'
#
loop_
_entity.id
_entity.type
_entity.pdbx_description
1 polymer ?
#
loop_
_entity_poly.entity_id
_entity_poly.type
_entity_poly.pdbx_seq_one_letter_code
_entity_poly.pdbx_strand_id
1 'polypeptide(L)'
;MINLMYIVLTAMLALNVSSDVLDGFVQVEDGLARTNATVGRRNDAVYAQLESFTTQNPGKGAPWLAKANDVRQRAAALYSLVDSLKTAIVVEADGPDGNSADIKRRDDLESAAVVMLSPAS
;
A
#
# COMPACT_ATOMS: atom_id res chain seq x y z
N MET A 1 -20.12 20.56 37.22
CA MET A 1 -20.51 21.10 35.88
C MET A 1 -19.31 21.54 35.05
N ILE A 2 -18.37 22.30 35.60
CA ILE A 2 -17.16 22.72 34.84
C ILE A 2 -16.31 21.55 34.42
N ASN A 3 -16.16 20.51 35.23
CA ASN A 3 -15.41 19.31 34.91
C ASN A 3 -16.01 18.50 33.72
N LEU A 4 -17.35 18.46 33.61
CA LEU A 4 -18.04 17.78 32.53
C LEU A 4 -17.82 18.51 31.20
N MET A 5 -17.90 19.85 31.20
CA MET A 5 -17.59 20.66 30.01
C MET A 5 -16.12 20.52 29.56
N TYR A 6 -15.21 20.41 30.53
CA TYR A 6 -13.78 20.19 30.26
C TYR A 6 -13.51 18.84 29.59
N ILE A 7 -14.16 17.78 30.07
CA ILE A 7 -14.07 16.42 29.50
C ILE A 7 -14.65 16.40 28.09
N VAL A 8 -15.80 17.02 27.85
CA VAL A 8 -16.41 17.12 26.50
C VAL A 8 -15.55 17.92 25.55
N LEU A 9 -14.98 19.04 25.98
CA LEU A 9 -14.07 19.85 25.18
C LEU A 9 -12.78 19.08 24.83
N THR A 10 -12.20 18.37 25.78
CA THR A 10 -11.02 17.52 25.56
C THR A 10 -11.33 16.38 24.61
N ALA A 11 -12.49 15.76 24.70
CA ALA A 11 -12.94 14.71 23.76
C ALA A 11 -13.13 15.28 22.35
N MET A 12 -13.70 16.46 22.19
CA MET A 12 -13.82 17.15 20.90
C MET A 12 -12.47 17.51 20.30
N LEU A 13 -11.52 18.00 21.11
CA LEU A 13 -10.14 18.26 20.67
C LEU A 13 -9.42 16.97 20.26
N ALA A 14 -9.59 15.87 20.99
CA ALA A 14 -9.03 14.57 20.64
C ALA A 14 -9.58 14.04 19.31
N LEU A 15 -10.90 14.21 19.06
CA LEU A 15 -11.53 13.85 17.78
C LEU A 15 -10.97 14.69 16.61
N ASN A 16 -10.80 15.99 16.79
CA ASN A 16 -10.20 16.87 15.78
C ASN A 16 -8.74 16.50 15.46
N VAL A 17 -7.95 16.22 16.50
CA VAL A 17 -6.56 15.75 16.34
C VAL A 17 -6.53 14.40 15.60
N SER A 18 -7.46 13.50 15.89
CA SER A 18 -7.59 12.22 15.18
C SER A 18 -7.91 12.41 13.69
N SER A 19 -8.78 13.36 13.34
CA SER A 19 -9.08 13.71 11.95
C SER A 19 -7.87 14.28 11.21
N ASP A 20 -7.15 15.22 11.82
CA ASP A 20 -5.93 15.81 11.26
C ASP A 20 -4.82 14.75 11.05
N VAL A 21 -4.70 13.79 11.96
CA VAL A 21 -3.76 12.67 11.83
C VAL A 21 -4.14 11.77 10.67
N LEU A 22 -5.43 11.44 10.50
CA LEU A 22 -5.92 10.66 9.37
C LEU A 22 -5.68 11.37 8.03
N ASP A 23 -5.92 12.67 7.95
CA ASP A 23 -5.63 13.48 6.76
C ASP A 23 -4.12 13.50 6.45
N GLY A 24 -3.27 13.54 7.47
CA GLY A 24 -1.83 13.40 7.35
C GLY A 24 -1.43 12.04 6.74
N PHE A 25 -2.02 10.95 7.18
CA PHE A 25 -1.78 9.61 6.61
C PHE A 25 -2.24 9.51 5.16
N VAL A 26 -3.36 10.12 4.79
CA VAL A 26 -3.82 10.16 3.38
C VAL A 26 -2.83 10.90 2.49
N GLN A 27 -2.28 12.01 2.94
CA GLN A 27 -1.25 12.74 2.19
C GLN A 27 0.03 11.92 2.01
N VAL A 28 0.43 11.17 3.03
CA VAL A 28 1.58 10.25 2.94
C VAL A 28 1.28 9.11 1.97
N GLU A 29 0.08 8.54 2.01
CA GLU A 29 -0.35 7.49 1.09
C GLU A 29 -0.30 7.97 -0.37
N ASP A 30 -0.85 9.15 -0.67
CA ASP A 30 -0.80 9.76 -1.99
C ASP A 30 0.65 10.01 -2.46
N GLY A 31 1.50 10.50 -1.57
CA GLY A 31 2.92 10.70 -1.84
C GLY A 31 3.64 9.40 -2.17
N LEU A 32 3.40 8.34 -1.40
CA LEU A 32 3.96 7.01 -1.64
C LEU A 32 3.44 6.39 -2.95
N ALA A 33 2.15 6.53 -3.25
CA ALA A 33 1.57 6.04 -4.49
C ALA A 33 2.22 6.70 -5.73
N ARG A 34 2.43 8.02 -5.71
CA ARG A 34 3.14 8.76 -6.77
C ARG A 34 4.60 8.32 -6.88
N THR A 35 5.28 8.14 -5.76
CA THR A 35 6.67 7.66 -5.71
C THR A 35 6.76 6.26 -6.30
N ASN A 36 5.89 5.35 -5.91
CA ASN A 36 5.85 3.99 -6.43
C ASN A 36 5.61 3.96 -7.95
N ALA A 37 4.69 4.79 -8.45
CA ALA A 37 4.44 4.92 -9.88
C ALA A 37 5.68 5.45 -10.64
N THR A 38 6.42 6.39 -10.05
CA THR A 38 7.65 6.94 -10.65
C THR A 38 8.78 5.93 -10.64
N VAL A 39 8.97 5.22 -9.53
CA VAL A 39 9.98 4.14 -9.43
C VAL A 39 9.65 3.00 -10.39
N GLY A 40 8.37 2.61 -10.51
CA GLY A 40 7.91 1.60 -11.46
C GLY A 40 8.31 1.96 -12.89
N ARG A 41 8.00 3.18 -13.35
CA ARG A 41 8.40 3.65 -14.69
C ARG A 41 9.91 3.66 -14.92
N ARG A 42 10.69 4.03 -13.90
CA ARG A 42 12.16 3.98 -13.97
C ARG A 42 12.67 2.54 -14.08
N ASN A 43 12.10 1.63 -13.30
CA ASN A 43 12.46 0.22 -13.36
C ASN A 43 12.13 -0.38 -14.74
N ASP A 44 10.98 -0.06 -15.31
CA ASP A 44 10.60 -0.51 -16.65
C ASP A 44 11.57 0.04 -17.72
N ALA A 45 11.99 1.29 -17.61
CA ALA A 45 12.96 1.87 -18.54
C ALA A 45 14.34 1.19 -18.44
N VAL A 46 14.82 0.93 -17.22
CA VAL A 46 16.10 0.20 -17.01
C VAL A 46 16.00 -1.23 -17.52
N TYR A 47 14.86 -1.88 -17.30
CA TYR A 47 14.61 -3.22 -17.79
C TYR A 47 14.63 -3.28 -19.33
N ALA A 48 13.97 -2.33 -20.00
CA ALA A 48 13.99 -2.22 -21.46
C ALA A 48 15.40 -1.97 -22.01
N GLN A 49 16.23 -1.17 -21.32
CA GLN A 49 17.63 -0.98 -21.66
C GLN A 49 18.43 -2.28 -21.55
N LEU A 50 18.18 -3.08 -20.51
CA LEU A 50 18.84 -4.38 -20.31
C LEU A 50 18.43 -5.37 -21.39
N GLU A 51 17.17 -5.39 -21.81
CA GLU A 51 16.69 -6.21 -22.92
C GLU A 51 17.38 -5.82 -24.23
N SER A 52 17.44 -4.52 -24.52
CA SER A 52 18.13 -3.99 -25.71
C SER A 52 19.63 -4.35 -25.71
N PHE A 53 20.29 -4.18 -24.56
CA PHE A 53 21.69 -4.58 -24.40
C PHE A 53 21.89 -6.07 -24.65
N THR A 54 21.00 -6.90 -24.10
CA THR A 54 21.06 -8.36 -24.25
C THR A 54 20.86 -8.79 -25.70
N THR A 55 20.00 -8.10 -26.44
CA THR A 55 19.80 -8.36 -27.87
C THR A 55 21.08 -8.07 -28.67
N GLN A 56 21.82 -7.02 -28.31
CA GLN A 56 23.07 -6.63 -28.96
C GLN A 56 24.26 -7.49 -28.48
N ASN A 57 24.24 -7.93 -27.24
CA ASN A 57 25.34 -8.68 -26.58
C ASN A 57 24.80 -9.90 -25.81
N PRO A 58 24.33 -10.96 -26.53
CA PRO A 58 23.66 -12.08 -25.84
C PRO A 58 24.51 -12.79 -24.80
N GLY A 59 25.79 -12.98 -25.08
CA GLY A 59 26.68 -13.68 -24.12
C GLY A 59 26.93 -12.95 -22.81
N LYS A 60 26.89 -11.62 -22.83
CA LYS A 60 27.08 -10.80 -21.62
C LYS A 60 25.76 -10.42 -20.95
N GLY A 61 24.71 -10.22 -21.72
CA GLY A 61 23.41 -9.73 -21.23
C GLY A 61 22.51 -10.84 -20.69
N ALA A 62 22.50 -12.02 -21.28
CA ALA A 62 21.56 -13.08 -20.94
C ALA A 62 21.57 -13.50 -19.45
N PRO A 63 22.71 -13.67 -18.78
CA PRO A 63 22.73 -14.03 -17.35
C PRO A 63 22.11 -12.94 -16.47
N TRP A 64 22.30 -11.68 -16.81
CA TRP A 64 21.73 -10.55 -16.07
C TRP A 64 20.25 -10.35 -16.33
N LEU A 65 19.82 -10.56 -17.55
CA LEU A 65 18.39 -10.52 -17.91
C LEU A 65 17.63 -11.64 -17.20
N ALA A 66 18.20 -12.84 -17.11
CA ALA A 66 17.60 -13.95 -16.36
C ALA A 66 17.42 -13.60 -14.87
N LYS A 67 18.44 -13.01 -14.23
CA LYS A 67 18.36 -12.55 -12.85
C LYS A 67 17.33 -11.42 -12.66
N ALA A 68 17.30 -10.48 -13.59
CA ALA A 68 16.32 -9.39 -13.56
C ALA A 68 14.87 -9.91 -13.69
N ASN A 69 14.66 -10.91 -14.53
CA ASN A 69 13.37 -11.59 -14.66
C ASN A 69 12.95 -12.31 -13.36
N ASP A 70 13.87 -13.02 -12.71
CA ASP A 70 13.60 -13.69 -11.43
C ASP A 70 13.21 -12.68 -10.34
N VAL A 71 13.96 -11.58 -10.25
CA VAL A 71 13.63 -10.49 -9.30
C VAL A 71 12.26 -9.89 -9.60
N ARG A 72 11.97 -9.61 -10.87
CA ARG A 72 10.66 -9.05 -11.29
C ARG A 72 9.51 -9.99 -10.94
N GLN A 73 9.69 -11.28 -11.15
CA GLN A 73 8.69 -12.31 -10.84
C GLN A 73 8.41 -12.39 -9.32
N ARG A 74 9.46 -12.39 -8.51
CA ARG A 74 9.33 -12.39 -7.04
C ARG A 74 8.69 -11.11 -6.51
N ALA A 75 9.06 -9.96 -7.06
CA ALA A 75 8.47 -8.68 -6.72
C ALA A 75 6.98 -8.63 -7.09
N ALA A 76 6.61 -9.15 -8.26
CA ALA A 76 5.20 -9.23 -8.68
C ALA A 76 4.38 -10.16 -7.77
N ALA A 77 4.94 -11.29 -7.35
CA ALA A 77 4.29 -12.19 -6.40
C ALA A 77 4.07 -11.54 -5.03
N LEU A 78 5.08 -10.82 -4.52
CA LEU A 78 4.96 -10.07 -3.28
C LEU A 78 3.93 -8.94 -3.39
N TYR A 79 3.94 -8.19 -4.49
CA TYR A 79 2.95 -7.15 -4.74
C TYR A 79 1.53 -7.70 -4.77
N SER A 80 1.31 -8.82 -5.47
CA SER A 80 0.01 -9.50 -5.51
C SER A 80 -0.46 -9.95 -4.13
N LEU A 81 0.44 -10.48 -3.29
CA LEU A 81 0.13 -10.85 -1.92
C LEU A 81 -0.29 -9.63 -1.08
N VAL A 82 0.47 -8.55 -1.14
CA VAL A 82 0.15 -7.31 -0.41
C VAL A 82 -1.18 -6.72 -0.89
N ASP A 83 -1.43 -6.74 -2.20
CA ASP A 83 -2.68 -6.23 -2.78
C ASP A 83 -3.89 -7.07 -2.36
N SER A 84 -3.75 -8.39 -2.31
CA SER A 84 -4.81 -9.28 -1.82
C SER A 84 -5.10 -9.06 -0.33
N LEU A 85 -4.07 -8.84 0.50
CA LEU A 85 -4.23 -8.49 1.92
C LEU A 85 -4.92 -7.14 2.10
N LYS A 86 -4.51 -6.13 1.33
CA LYS A 86 -5.18 -4.82 1.33
C LYS A 86 -6.66 -4.95 0.99
N THR A 87 -6.96 -5.69 -0.07
CA THR A 87 -8.34 -5.92 -0.49
C THR A 87 -9.15 -6.64 0.59
N ALA A 88 -8.60 -7.68 1.22
CA ALA A 88 -9.27 -8.39 2.30
C ALA A 88 -9.56 -7.47 3.50
N ILE A 89 -8.61 -6.62 3.89
CA ILE A 89 -8.81 -5.66 5.00
C ILE A 89 -9.90 -4.64 4.65
N VAL A 90 -9.90 -4.14 3.43
CA VAL A 90 -10.91 -3.15 2.99
C VAL A 90 -12.30 -3.77 2.88
N VAL A 91 -12.39 -5.01 2.41
CA VAL A 91 -13.67 -5.74 2.37
C VAL A 91 -14.20 -6.02 3.78
N GLU A 92 -13.33 -6.34 4.73
CA GLU A 92 -13.71 -6.49 6.14
C GLU A 92 -14.21 -5.18 6.75
N ALA A 93 -13.57 -4.06 6.43
CA ALA A 93 -13.92 -2.74 6.96
C ALA A 93 -15.17 -2.15 6.29
N ASP A 94 -15.21 -2.12 4.96
CA ASP A 94 -16.21 -1.39 4.17
C ASP A 94 -17.32 -2.28 3.60
N GLY A 95 -17.19 -3.61 3.73
CA GLY A 95 -18.12 -4.59 3.18
C GLY A 95 -17.72 -5.10 1.79
N PRO A 96 -18.56 -5.96 1.16
CA PRO A 96 -18.23 -6.64 -0.09
C PRO A 96 -17.88 -5.72 -1.28
N ASP A 97 -18.39 -4.49 -1.26
CA ASP A 97 -18.12 -3.48 -2.29
C ASP A 97 -16.95 -2.57 -1.92
N GLY A 98 -16.16 -2.94 -0.91
CA GLY A 98 -15.00 -2.18 -0.44
C GLY A 98 -13.95 -2.00 -1.54
N ASN A 99 -13.46 -0.78 -1.70
CA ASN A 99 -12.47 -0.42 -2.71
C ASN A 99 -11.20 0.10 -2.06
N SER A 100 -10.07 -0.58 -2.29
CA SER A 100 -8.77 -0.21 -1.72
C SER A 100 -8.24 1.16 -2.21
N ALA A 101 -8.79 1.69 -3.30
CA ALA A 101 -8.47 3.04 -3.78
C ALA A 101 -9.33 4.14 -3.14
N ASP A 102 -10.46 3.77 -2.52
CA ASP A 102 -11.38 4.70 -1.86
C ASP A 102 -11.95 4.06 -0.59
N ILE A 103 -11.14 4.04 0.45
CA ILE A 103 -11.47 3.46 1.76
C ILE A 103 -12.41 4.40 2.50
N LYS A 104 -13.58 3.93 2.88
CA LYS A 104 -14.63 4.70 3.59
C LYS A 104 -14.40 4.75 5.09
N ARG A 105 -14.07 3.61 5.69
CA ARG A 105 -13.87 3.47 7.14
C ARG A 105 -12.38 3.51 7.50
N ARG A 106 -11.78 4.68 7.30
CA ARG A 106 -10.36 4.92 7.59
C ARG A 106 -10.02 4.94 9.08
N ASP A 107 -11.01 5.05 9.93
CA ASP A 107 -10.92 5.02 11.39
C ASP A 107 -11.07 3.61 11.99
N ASP A 108 -11.27 2.59 11.16
CA ASP A 108 -11.39 1.21 11.60
C ASP A 108 -10.02 0.66 12.04
N LEU A 109 -9.90 0.35 13.32
CA LEU A 109 -8.68 -0.17 13.93
C LEU A 109 -8.68 -1.70 14.06
N GLU A 110 -9.80 -2.36 13.81
CA GLU A 110 -9.99 -3.78 14.10
C GLU A 110 -9.85 -4.66 12.85
N SER A 111 -10.35 -4.21 11.70
CA SER A 111 -10.40 -5.03 10.47
C SER A 111 -9.05 -5.56 10.03
N ALA A 112 -7.99 -4.75 10.14
CA ALA A 112 -6.64 -5.21 9.83
C ALA A 112 -6.18 -6.33 10.77
N ALA A 113 -6.47 -6.22 12.07
CA ALA A 113 -6.13 -7.24 13.06
C ALA A 113 -6.94 -8.53 12.82
N VAL A 114 -8.21 -8.42 12.51
CA VAL A 114 -9.08 -9.57 12.17
C VAL A 114 -8.52 -10.33 10.98
N VAL A 115 -8.20 -9.66 9.88
CA VAL A 115 -7.68 -10.30 8.66
C VAL A 115 -6.31 -10.91 8.87
N MET A 116 -5.41 -10.21 9.57
CA MET A 116 -4.02 -10.63 9.74
C MET A 116 -3.82 -11.70 10.82
N LEU A 117 -4.70 -11.76 11.82
CA LEU A 117 -4.59 -12.65 12.97
C LEU A 117 -5.60 -13.80 12.94
N SER A 118 -6.59 -13.76 12.05
CA SER A 118 -7.52 -14.89 11.86
C SER A 118 -6.75 -16.13 11.44
N PRO A 119 -6.94 -17.27 12.14
CA PRO A 119 -6.37 -18.53 11.67
C PRO A 119 -6.92 -18.82 10.28
N ALA A 120 -6.03 -19.18 9.35
CA ALA A 120 -6.41 -19.60 8.01
C ALA A 120 -7.40 -20.77 8.13
N SER A 121 -8.64 -20.56 7.72
CA SER A 121 -9.69 -21.57 7.64
C SER A 121 -9.48 -22.47 6.43
#